data_c092d58208c2ccf7c6b2e131299ed067
#
_entry.id   c092d58208c2ccf7c6b2e131299ed067
#
_cell.length_a   1.000
_cell.length_b   1.000
_cell.length_c   1.000
_cell.angle_alpha   90.00
_cell.angle_beta   90.00
_cell.angle_gamma   90.00
#
_symmetry.space_group_name_H-M   'P 1'
#
loop_
_entity.id
_entity.type
_entity.pdbx_description
1 polymer ?
#
loop_
_entity_poly.entity_id
_entity_poly.type
_entity_poly.pdbx_seq_one_letter_code
_entity_poly.pdbx_strand_id
1 'polypeptide(L)'
;MWYSAHAICYFSYFGQDSFLVHENVYLVEAGGEDQAMLIAKQVAAEHEDLSEDGHLEVNGNKAQYRFAGIRKLIEVELDSETGIGKLHSGVETTYSVLEVDDFSEVERLAAGEMTSVLYRE
;
A
#
# COMPACT_ATOMS: atom_id res chain seq x y z
N MET A 1 17.82 8.20 -0.30
CA MET A 1 16.74 8.21 0.71
C MET A 1 15.74 7.12 0.38
N TRP A 2 15.20 6.52 1.41
CA TRP A 2 14.21 5.45 1.25
C TRP A 2 12.81 5.98 1.54
N TYR A 3 11.85 5.47 0.78
CA TYR A 3 10.44 5.83 0.92
C TYR A 3 9.57 4.58 0.93
N SER A 4 8.49 4.62 1.69
CA SER A 4 7.41 3.63 1.61
C SER A 4 6.29 4.22 0.77
N ALA A 5 5.97 3.57 -0.34
CA ALA A 5 4.94 4.01 -1.25
C ALA A 5 3.73 3.08 -1.15
N HIS A 6 2.58 3.63 -0.86
CA HIS A 6 1.32 2.89 -0.72
C HIS A 6 0.56 2.96 -2.05
N ALA A 7 0.58 1.86 -2.77
CA ALA A 7 -0.07 1.75 -4.06
C ALA A 7 -1.45 1.10 -3.90
N ILE A 8 -2.45 1.75 -4.46
CA ILE A 8 -3.80 1.19 -4.50
C ILE A 8 -3.97 0.47 -5.83
N CYS A 9 -4.29 -0.80 -5.74
CA CYS A 9 -4.57 -1.66 -6.88
C CYS A 9 -5.93 -2.32 -6.68
N TYR A 10 -6.54 -2.72 -7.77
CA TYR A 10 -7.86 -3.35 -7.69
C TYR A 10 -8.04 -4.36 -8.80
N PHE A 11 -8.96 -5.29 -8.55
CA PHE A 11 -9.38 -6.26 -9.56
C PHE A 11 -10.57 -5.73 -10.33
N SER A 12 -10.53 -5.80 -11.66
CA SER A 12 -11.65 -5.42 -12.51
C SER A 12 -12.12 -6.59 -13.34
N TYR A 13 -13.43 -6.79 -13.39
CA TYR A 13 -14.07 -7.81 -14.21
C TYR A 13 -15.45 -7.33 -14.64
N PHE A 14 -15.95 -7.94 -15.71
CA PHE A 14 -17.25 -7.54 -16.25
C PHE A 14 -18.39 -7.84 -15.27
N GLY A 15 -19.27 -6.86 -15.07
CA GLY A 15 -20.47 -7.03 -14.24
C GLY A 15 -20.23 -7.00 -12.73
N GLN A 16 -19.05 -6.51 -12.29
CA GLN A 16 -18.77 -6.47 -10.85
C GLN A 16 -19.64 -5.46 -10.10
N ASP A 17 -20.07 -5.85 -8.91
CA ASP A 17 -20.86 -5.01 -8.01
C ASP A 17 -19.99 -4.31 -6.96
N SER A 18 -18.82 -4.86 -6.68
CA SER A 18 -17.89 -4.31 -5.70
C SER A 18 -16.46 -4.52 -6.19
N PHE A 19 -15.53 -3.85 -5.55
CA PHE A 19 -14.12 -3.92 -5.93
C PHE A 19 -13.28 -4.52 -4.81
N LEU A 20 -12.52 -5.55 -5.15
CA LEU A 20 -11.49 -6.06 -4.25
C LEU A 20 -10.26 -5.17 -4.46
N VAL A 21 -9.82 -4.53 -3.39
CA VAL A 21 -8.73 -3.54 -3.44
C VAL A 21 -7.58 -4.01 -2.58
N HIS A 22 -6.38 -3.89 -3.11
CA HIS A 22 -5.15 -4.10 -2.35
C HIS A 22 -4.44 -2.77 -2.13
N GLU A 23 -3.93 -2.58 -0.94
CA GLU A 23 -2.95 -1.54 -0.68
C GLU A 23 -1.61 -2.22 -0.54
N ASN A 24 -0.77 -2.09 -1.57
CA ASN A 24 0.56 -2.68 -1.58
C ASN A 24 1.57 -1.62 -1.18
N VAL A 25 2.51 -1.99 -0.31
CA VAL A 25 3.52 -1.05 0.15
C VAL A 25 4.88 -1.46 -0.41
N TYR A 26 5.48 -0.57 -1.19
CA TYR A 26 6.77 -0.79 -1.83
C TYR A 26 7.83 0.12 -1.21
N LEU A 27 9.04 -0.41 -1.04
CA LEU A 27 10.20 0.43 -0.72
C LEU A 27 10.79 0.98 -2.00
N VAL A 28 11.06 2.28 -1.98
CA VAL A 28 11.63 2.99 -3.12
C VAL A 28 12.84 3.79 -2.65
N GLU A 29 13.96 3.65 -3.35
CA GLU A 29 15.13 4.49 -3.10
C GLU A 29 15.18 5.60 -4.14
N ALA A 30 15.31 6.83 -3.69
CA ALA A 30 15.32 7.99 -4.57
C ALA A 30 16.04 9.18 -3.93
N GLY A 31 16.38 10.17 -4.76
CA GLY A 31 17.04 11.38 -4.29
C GLY A 31 16.09 12.40 -3.66
N GLY A 32 14.80 12.25 -3.84
CA GLY A 32 13.79 13.14 -3.29
C GLY A 32 12.38 12.65 -3.56
N GLU A 33 11.41 13.38 -3.04
CA GLU A 33 9.99 13.00 -3.10
C GLU A 33 9.46 12.86 -4.52
N ASP A 34 9.78 13.81 -5.40
CA ASP A 34 9.27 13.78 -6.77
C ASP A 34 9.78 12.57 -7.53
N GLN A 35 11.06 12.26 -7.40
CA GLN A 35 11.65 11.08 -8.01
C GLN A 35 11.07 9.80 -7.40
N ALA A 36 10.89 9.78 -6.09
CA ALA A 36 10.30 8.63 -5.40
C ALA A 36 8.89 8.35 -5.92
N MET A 37 8.10 9.39 -6.14
CA MET A 37 6.74 9.24 -6.67
C MET A 37 6.75 8.64 -8.08
N LEU A 38 7.65 9.11 -8.94
CA LEU A 38 7.79 8.56 -10.29
C LEU A 38 8.16 7.08 -10.25
N ILE A 39 9.15 6.73 -9.44
CA ILE A 39 9.59 5.34 -9.30
C ILE A 39 8.47 4.47 -8.74
N ALA A 40 7.77 4.97 -7.73
CA ALA A 40 6.66 4.23 -7.11
C ALA A 40 5.57 3.90 -8.14
N LYS A 41 5.20 4.85 -8.98
CA LYS A 41 4.22 4.64 -10.02
C LYS A 41 4.69 3.62 -11.05
N GLN A 42 5.96 3.65 -11.41
CA GLN A 42 6.55 2.67 -12.33
C GLN A 42 6.52 1.26 -11.74
N VAL A 43 6.94 1.12 -10.48
CA VAL A 43 6.93 -0.17 -9.79
C VAL A 43 5.52 -0.73 -9.71
N ALA A 44 4.56 0.09 -9.32
CA ALA A 44 3.18 -0.35 -9.21
C ALA A 44 2.59 -0.76 -10.56
N ALA A 45 2.89 0.01 -11.61
CA ALA A 45 2.42 -0.30 -12.95
C ALA A 45 3.00 -1.61 -13.49
N GLU A 46 4.23 -1.95 -13.12
CA GLU A 46 4.84 -3.22 -13.50
C GLU A 46 4.13 -4.42 -12.91
N HIS A 47 3.40 -4.25 -11.83
CA HIS A 47 2.64 -5.32 -11.19
C HIS A 47 1.23 -5.46 -11.74
N GLU A 48 0.82 -4.61 -12.67
CA GLU A 48 -0.48 -4.77 -13.32
C GLU A 48 -0.51 -6.04 -14.15
N ASP A 49 -1.68 -6.69 -14.16
CA ASP A 49 -1.95 -7.81 -15.05
C ASP A 49 -3.21 -7.47 -15.84
N LEU A 50 -3.02 -7.01 -17.05
CA LEU A 50 -4.09 -6.60 -17.95
C LEU A 50 -4.37 -7.64 -19.03
N SER A 51 -3.83 -8.83 -18.88
CA SER A 51 -3.96 -9.92 -19.84
C SER A 51 -5.40 -10.40 -19.95
N GLU A 52 -5.93 -10.45 -21.16
CA GLU A 52 -7.25 -11.02 -21.44
C GLU A 52 -7.27 -12.53 -21.27
N ASP A 53 -6.11 -13.17 -21.43
CA ASP A 53 -5.92 -14.61 -21.22
C ASP A 53 -5.38 -14.91 -19.82
N GLY A 54 -5.52 -13.95 -18.91
CA GLY A 54 -4.92 -14.01 -17.60
C GLY A 54 -5.42 -15.13 -16.71
N HIS A 55 -4.59 -15.45 -15.73
CA HIS A 55 -4.86 -16.50 -14.75
C HIS A 55 -5.69 -16.00 -13.57
N LEU A 56 -5.95 -14.69 -13.54
CA LEU A 56 -6.65 -14.10 -12.41
C LEU A 56 -8.15 -14.31 -12.51
N GLU A 57 -8.71 -14.80 -11.44
CA GLU A 57 -10.16 -14.98 -11.31
C GLU A 57 -10.63 -14.39 -9.97
N VAL A 58 -11.77 -13.70 -10.01
CA VAL A 58 -12.45 -13.22 -8.81
C VAL A 58 -13.90 -13.69 -8.90
N ASN A 59 -14.34 -14.48 -7.92
CA ASN A 59 -15.68 -15.03 -7.89
C ASN A 59 -16.06 -15.79 -9.19
N GLY A 60 -15.08 -16.50 -9.77
CA GLY A 60 -15.30 -17.26 -11.00
C GLY A 60 -15.21 -16.44 -12.27
N ASN A 61 -14.97 -15.14 -12.19
CA ASN A 61 -14.84 -14.27 -13.35
C ASN A 61 -13.38 -13.98 -13.64
N LYS A 62 -13.01 -13.98 -14.91
CA LYS A 62 -11.67 -13.55 -15.31
C LYS A 62 -11.51 -12.08 -15.00
N ALA A 63 -10.44 -11.73 -14.31
CA ALA A 63 -10.18 -10.40 -13.83
C ALA A 63 -8.84 -9.86 -14.32
N GLN A 64 -8.73 -8.55 -14.33
CA GLN A 64 -7.48 -7.84 -14.55
C GLN A 64 -7.08 -7.17 -13.25
N TYR A 65 -5.77 -7.07 -13.01
CA TYR A 65 -5.23 -6.38 -11.85
C TYR A 65 -4.69 -5.03 -12.28
N ARG A 66 -5.30 -3.96 -11.76
CA ARG A 66 -5.03 -2.60 -12.21
C ARG A 66 -4.49 -1.74 -11.09
N PHE A 67 -3.57 -0.86 -11.47
CA PHE A 67 -3.04 0.16 -10.58
C PHE A 67 -3.89 1.43 -10.67
N ALA A 68 -4.38 1.92 -9.53
CA ALA A 68 -5.20 3.13 -9.47
C ALA A 68 -4.38 4.38 -9.13
N GLY A 69 -3.44 4.26 -8.20
CA GLY A 69 -2.62 5.41 -7.82
C GLY A 69 -1.85 5.19 -6.53
N ILE A 70 -0.97 6.12 -6.23
CA ILE A 70 -0.22 6.14 -4.98
C ILE A 70 -1.02 6.93 -3.95
N ARG A 71 -1.50 6.26 -2.92
CA ARG A 71 -2.30 6.88 -1.87
C ARG A 71 -1.46 7.79 -0.97
N LYS A 72 -0.27 7.32 -0.62
CA LYS A 72 0.66 8.12 0.18
C LYS A 72 2.09 7.66 -0.02
N LEU A 73 3.01 8.58 0.26
CA LEU A 73 4.43 8.35 0.18
C LEU A 73 5.04 8.86 1.49
N ILE A 74 5.75 7.99 2.19
CA ILE A 74 6.34 8.30 3.49
C ILE A 74 7.83 8.04 3.44
N GLU A 75 8.64 9.04 3.80
CA GLU A 75 10.08 8.85 3.93
C GLU A 75 10.37 7.92 5.11
N VAL A 76 11.20 6.92 4.84
CA VAL A 76 11.68 6.01 5.88
C VAL A 76 12.88 6.67 6.56
N GLU A 77 12.72 7.02 7.83
CA GLU A 77 13.80 7.64 8.58
C GLU A 77 14.75 6.57 9.07
N LEU A 78 16.01 6.71 8.67
CA LEU A 78 17.06 5.81 9.10
C LEU A 78 17.92 6.54 10.12
N ASP A 79 18.23 5.85 11.22
CA ASP A 79 19.02 6.41 12.30
C ASP A 79 20.50 6.46 11.89
N SER A 80 21.00 7.69 11.64
CA SER A 80 22.38 7.90 11.28
C SER A 80 23.33 7.86 12.48
N GLU A 81 22.82 7.98 13.69
CA GLU A 81 23.66 7.94 14.91
C GLU A 81 24.12 6.53 15.27
N THR A 82 23.30 5.52 14.97
CA THR A 82 23.68 4.13 15.15
C THR A 82 24.60 3.64 14.03
N GLY A 83 24.98 4.57 13.21
CA GLY A 83 26.10 4.36 12.28
C GLY A 83 25.71 3.86 10.95
N ILE A 84 24.45 3.94 10.58
CA ILE A 84 24.33 3.10 9.47
C ILE A 84 23.51 3.60 8.33
N GLY A 85 22.55 4.44 8.53
CA GLY A 85 21.68 4.82 7.44
C GLY A 85 21.24 3.63 6.58
N LYS A 86 21.25 2.43 7.17
CA LYS A 86 20.92 1.19 6.49
C LYS A 86 19.65 0.59 7.05
N LEU A 87 18.94 -0.13 6.20
CA LEU A 87 17.79 -0.89 6.64
C LEU A 87 18.24 -2.00 7.59
N HIS A 88 17.54 -2.12 8.72
CA HIS A 88 17.81 -3.15 9.72
C HIS A 88 16.52 -3.46 10.48
N SER A 89 16.56 -4.48 11.33
CA SER A 89 15.40 -4.84 12.16
C SER A 89 15.00 -3.67 13.06
N GLY A 90 13.73 -3.33 13.07
CA GLY A 90 13.23 -2.25 13.88
C GLY A 90 13.03 -0.92 13.14
N VAL A 91 13.49 -0.81 11.90
CA VAL A 91 13.21 0.38 11.08
C VAL A 91 11.71 0.45 10.83
N GLU A 92 11.10 1.59 11.17
CA GLU A 92 9.69 1.83 10.84
C GLU A 92 9.58 2.16 9.35
N THR A 93 8.94 1.28 8.61
CA THR A 93 8.83 1.44 7.14
C THR A 93 7.69 2.35 6.73
N THR A 94 6.63 2.37 7.52
CA THR A 94 5.45 3.18 7.24
C THR A 94 4.58 3.24 8.48
N TYR A 95 3.56 4.08 8.43
CA TYR A 95 2.55 4.14 9.48
C TYR A 95 1.21 4.60 8.89
N SER A 96 0.14 4.34 9.63
CA SER A 96 -1.18 4.86 9.29
C SER A 96 -1.77 5.52 10.53
N VAL A 97 -2.50 6.59 10.32
CA VAL A 97 -3.21 7.28 11.38
C VAL A 97 -4.69 6.97 11.23
N LEU A 98 -5.26 6.38 12.25
CA LEU A 98 -6.66 5.96 12.26
C LEU A 98 -7.35 6.60 13.44
N GLU A 99 -8.62 6.94 13.27
CA GLU A 99 -9.45 7.44 14.34
C GLU A 99 -10.62 6.50 14.54
N VAL A 100 -10.90 6.15 15.79
CA VAL A 100 -12.04 5.32 16.17
C VAL A 100 -12.80 6.00 17.30
N ASP A 101 -14.06 5.62 17.50
CA ASP A 101 -14.96 6.32 18.43
C ASP A 101 -14.75 5.93 19.89
N ASP A 102 -14.36 4.70 20.17
CA ASP A 102 -14.19 4.25 21.55
C ASP A 102 -13.10 3.21 21.69
N PHE A 103 -12.74 2.92 22.94
CA PHE A 103 -11.62 2.05 23.25
C PHE A 103 -11.89 0.59 22.85
N SER A 104 -13.14 0.16 22.83
CA SER A 104 -13.45 -1.21 22.37
C SER A 104 -13.04 -1.43 20.93
N GLU A 105 -13.09 -0.39 20.10
CA GLU A 105 -12.64 -0.47 18.72
C GLU A 105 -11.12 -0.52 18.61
N VAL A 106 -10.39 0.12 19.53
CA VAL A 106 -8.93 -0.04 19.64
C VAL A 106 -8.59 -1.50 19.89
N GLU A 107 -9.30 -2.15 20.79
CA GLU A 107 -9.08 -3.56 21.12
C GLU A 107 -9.37 -4.47 19.92
N ARG A 108 -10.42 -4.15 19.15
CA ARG A 108 -10.74 -4.91 17.93
C ARG A 108 -9.67 -4.76 16.87
N LEU A 109 -9.19 -3.55 16.66
CA LEU A 109 -8.08 -3.31 15.74
C LEU A 109 -6.86 -4.13 16.14
N ALA A 110 -6.52 -4.09 17.42
CA ALA A 110 -5.37 -4.83 17.94
C ALA A 110 -5.51 -6.33 17.77
N ALA A 111 -6.74 -6.84 17.82
CA ALA A 111 -7.03 -8.27 17.65
C ALA A 111 -7.21 -8.69 16.18
N GLY A 112 -7.14 -7.74 15.24
CA GLY A 112 -7.33 -8.02 13.83
C GLY A 112 -8.78 -8.23 13.43
N GLU A 113 -9.72 -7.76 14.25
CA GLU A 113 -11.14 -7.88 13.97
C GLU A 113 -11.64 -6.73 13.11
N MET A 114 -12.76 -6.94 12.44
CA MET A 114 -13.38 -5.89 11.64
C MET A 114 -13.92 -4.77 12.52
N THR A 115 -13.60 -3.54 12.13
CA THR A 115 -14.13 -2.36 12.78
C THR A 115 -14.11 -1.19 11.80
N SER A 116 -14.98 -0.22 12.02
CA SER A 116 -14.99 0.99 11.19
C SER A 116 -13.95 1.97 11.69
N VAL A 117 -13.18 2.51 10.76
CA VAL A 117 -12.13 3.47 11.08
C VAL A 117 -12.22 4.66 10.13
N LEU A 118 -11.77 5.81 10.62
CA LEU A 118 -11.55 6.98 9.79
C LEU A 118 -10.03 7.14 9.61
N TYR A 119 -9.60 7.14 8.37
CA TYR A 119 -8.18 7.39 8.06
C TYR A 119 -7.88 8.88 8.20
N ARG A 120 -6.81 9.16 8.92
CA ARG A 120 -6.23 10.50 9.06
C ARG A 120 -4.85 10.50 8.42
N GLU A 121 -4.58 11.49 7.60
CA GLU A 121 -3.28 11.61 6.93
C GLU A 121 -2.62 12.95 7.17
#